data_46476ce0d10fb6f4249c88cc83e42393
#
_entry.id   46476ce0d10fb6f4249c88cc83e42393
#
_cell.length_a   1.000
_cell.length_b   1.000
_cell.length_c   1.000
_cell.angle_alpha   90.00
_cell.angle_beta   90.00
_cell.angle_gamma   90.00
#
_symmetry.space_group_name_H-M   'P 1'
#
loop_
_entity.id
_entity.type
_entity.pdbx_description
1 polymer ?
#
loop_
_entity_poly.entity_id
_entity_poly.type
_entity_poly.pdbx_seq_one_letter_code
_entity_poly.pdbx_strand_id
1 'polypeptide(L)'
;RRARLGAAGDIPGGFGYKVELGFVNKIGEVFDADLSYTTGPVEIIVGQHNSFQSLEELTSSLHTSFIERAAFTDAFDLRRKLGVSATYSKDALLIQGGFFTDNIEDTADDNRGVDIRAVYMPKTGATQWHIGGSFHYNDLGQPDATVRYRQRPLVHFTEKRFIDTRRIAAQSETSLGMETAVVRGRFHAAAEGYWQFVDVTSTANDPGFFGGSVEAGVFLTKDSRTYKKGKFDRVKPNAPLGKGGIGSVQFNVRYDHLDLNDAGILGGKQAGYFASLIWKPTAYTLLLVNYGRLHYTDAAIPVADGNSNYDVDVLGVRAQVDF
;
A
#
# COMPACT_ATOMS: atom_id res chain seq x y z
N ARG A 1 9.17 5.24 14.10
CA ARG A 1 9.08 4.78 12.69
C ARG A 1 8.52 5.85 11.77
N ARG A 2 7.45 6.53 12.16
CA ARG A 2 6.84 7.60 11.37
C ARG A 2 6.58 8.81 12.26
N ALA A 3 7.01 9.98 11.85
CA ALA A 3 6.63 11.26 12.40
C ALA A 3 6.28 12.16 11.21
N ARG A 4 5.02 12.57 11.13
CA ARG A 4 4.51 13.37 10.03
C ARG A 4 3.69 14.53 10.56
N LEU A 5 3.77 15.65 9.87
CA LEU A 5 2.93 16.81 10.10
C LEU A 5 2.31 17.22 8.78
N GLY A 6 1.02 17.47 8.78
CA GLY A 6 0.32 17.85 7.57
C GLY A 6 -0.78 18.86 7.86
N ALA A 7 -1.19 19.54 6.81
CA ALA A 7 -2.38 20.37 6.78
C ALA A 7 -3.17 20.04 5.53
N ALA A 8 -4.48 19.90 5.67
CA ALA A 8 -5.41 19.75 4.58
C ALA A 8 -6.66 20.57 4.87
N GLY A 9 -7.28 21.11 3.84
CA GLY A 9 -8.47 21.90 3.99
C GLY A 9 -9.18 22.20 2.69
N ASP A 10 -10.41 22.67 2.82
CA ASP A 10 -11.24 23.11 1.71
C ASP A 10 -11.21 24.63 1.57
N ILE A 11 -11.14 25.11 0.34
CA ILE A 11 -11.18 26.52 -0.04
C ILE A 11 -12.53 26.77 -0.76
N PRO A 12 -13.19 27.91 -0.53
CA PRO A 12 -14.44 28.23 -1.22
C PRO A 12 -14.33 28.11 -2.74
N GLY A 13 -15.37 27.57 -3.37
CA GLY A 13 -15.41 27.37 -4.82
C GLY A 13 -15.07 25.95 -5.26
N GLY A 14 -14.99 24.98 -4.35
CA GLY A 14 -14.72 23.58 -4.65
C GLY A 14 -13.23 23.21 -4.67
N PHE A 15 -12.36 24.13 -4.28
CA PHE A 15 -10.93 23.86 -4.18
C PHE A 15 -10.56 23.22 -2.84
N GLY A 16 -9.48 22.45 -2.84
CA GLY A 16 -8.88 21.87 -1.65
C GLY A 16 -7.37 21.86 -1.74
N TYR A 17 -6.71 21.62 -0.62
CA TYR A 17 -5.26 21.44 -0.59
C TYR A 17 -4.86 20.39 0.43
N LYS A 18 -3.72 19.76 0.21
CA LYS A 18 -3.08 18.87 1.17
C LYS A 18 -1.57 19.02 1.09
N VAL A 19 -0.94 19.17 2.26
CA VAL A 19 0.51 19.12 2.44
C VAL A 19 0.82 18.20 3.60
N GLU A 20 1.69 17.21 3.40
CA GLU A 20 2.15 16.28 4.45
C GLU A 20 3.67 16.13 4.36
N LEU A 21 4.36 16.40 5.46
CA LEU A 21 5.81 16.31 5.57
C LEU A 21 6.24 15.24 6.57
N GLY A 22 7.32 14.54 6.28
CA GLY A 22 7.96 13.54 7.13
C GLY A 22 9.20 14.06 7.84
N PHE A 23 9.53 13.46 9.00
CA PHE A 23 10.64 13.93 9.86
C PHE A 23 11.52 12.79 10.38
N VAL A 24 11.46 11.59 9.81
CA VAL A 24 12.20 10.41 10.30
C VAL A 24 13.37 10.05 9.39
N ASN A 25 13.12 9.76 8.12
CA ASN A 25 14.19 9.36 7.19
C ASN A 25 14.98 10.59 6.70
N LYS A 26 14.26 11.63 6.32
CA LYS A 26 14.77 12.95 5.92
C LYS A 26 13.87 14.01 6.54
N ILE A 27 14.45 15.04 7.12
CA ILE A 27 13.68 16.17 7.67
C ILE A 27 13.06 16.94 6.50
N GLY A 28 11.72 17.07 6.51
CA GLY A 28 10.99 17.76 5.47
C GLY A 28 10.74 16.91 4.20
N GLU A 29 10.86 15.57 4.28
CA GLU A 29 10.46 14.68 3.20
C GLU A 29 9.01 14.96 2.80
N VAL A 30 8.75 15.29 1.54
CA VAL A 30 7.41 15.62 1.05
C VAL A 30 6.65 14.35 0.73
N PHE A 31 5.59 14.07 1.50
CA PHE A 31 4.66 12.97 1.19
C PHE A 31 3.55 13.43 0.24
N ASP A 32 2.72 14.36 0.66
CA ASP A 32 1.67 14.93 -0.17
C ASP A 32 1.91 16.44 -0.31
N ALA A 33 1.73 16.97 -1.52
CA ALA A 33 1.77 18.39 -1.83
C ALA A 33 0.89 18.63 -3.06
N ASP A 34 -0.41 18.81 -2.83
CA ASP A 34 -1.39 18.86 -3.89
C ASP A 34 -2.46 19.92 -3.69
N LEU A 35 -3.05 20.31 -4.82
CA LEU A 35 -4.27 21.11 -4.93
C LEU A 35 -5.33 20.26 -5.60
N SER A 36 -6.56 20.34 -5.10
CA SER A 36 -7.71 19.65 -5.67
C SER A 36 -8.83 20.60 -6.06
N TYR A 37 -9.62 20.19 -7.03
CA TYR A 37 -10.86 20.85 -7.41
C TYR A 37 -11.98 19.83 -7.55
N THR A 38 -13.06 20.01 -6.80
CA THR A 38 -14.22 19.10 -6.80
C THR A 38 -15.44 19.79 -7.39
N THR A 39 -16.05 19.14 -8.38
CA THR A 39 -17.32 19.57 -8.98
C THR A 39 -18.22 18.37 -9.25
N GLY A 40 -19.37 18.32 -8.58
CA GLY A 40 -20.28 17.18 -8.63
C GLY A 40 -19.57 15.87 -8.24
N PRO A 41 -19.61 14.83 -9.11
CA PRO A 41 -18.95 13.55 -8.83
C PRO A 41 -17.47 13.50 -9.19
N VAL A 42 -16.90 14.59 -9.69
CA VAL A 42 -15.53 14.65 -10.22
C VAL A 42 -14.62 15.43 -9.28
N GLU A 43 -13.46 14.88 -8.97
CA GLU A 43 -12.35 15.53 -8.27
C GLU A 43 -11.11 15.49 -9.17
N ILE A 44 -10.49 16.62 -9.38
CA ILE A 44 -9.21 16.74 -10.10
C ILE A 44 -8.15 17.11 -9.09
N ILE A 45 -6.96 16.46 -9.17
CA ILE A 45 -5.83 16.72 -8.27
C ILE A 45 -4.60 17.04 -9.11
N VAL A 46 -3.86 18.05 -8.71
CA VAL A 46 -2.58 18.45 -9.31
C VAL A 46 -1.54 18.56 -8.21
N GLY A 47 -0.42 17.89 -8.36
CA GLY A 47 0.66 17.88 -7.37
C GLY A 47 1.11 16.47 -7.02
N GLN A 48 1.83 16.34 -5.91
CA GLN A 48 2.29 15.05 -5.43
C GLN A 48 1.23 14.37 -4.57
N HIS A 49 0.77 13.22 -5.00
CA HIS A 49 -0.21 12.39 -4.28
C HIS A 49 -0.02 10.91 -4.60
N ASN A 50 -0.78 10.03 -3.93
CA ASN A 50 -0.73 8.59 -4.23
C ASN A 50 -1.15 8.33 -5.68
N SER A 51 -0.37 7.52 -6.38
CA SER A 51 -0.81 6.85 -7.60
C SER A 51 -1.97 5.88 -7.31
N PHE A 52 -2.73 5.50 -8.34
CA PHE A 52 -3.97 4.74 -8.15
C PHE A 52 -3.75 3.23 -8.26
N GLN A 53 -2.95 2.68 -7.35
CA GLN A 53 -2.57 1.27 -7.34
C GLN A 53 -2.84 0.69 -5.95
N SER A 54 -3.49 -0.50 -5.89
CA SER A 54 -3.71 -1.29 -4.67
C SER A 54 -4.64 -0.65 -3.61
N LEU A 55 -5.59 -1.41 -3.12
CA LEU A 55 -6.44 -1.05 -1.99
C LEU A 55 -5.60 -0.84 -0.72
N GLU A 56 -4.61 -1.71 -0.49
CA GLU A 56 -3.78 -1.64 0.72
C GLU A 56 -2.84 -0.42 0.67
N GLU A 57 -2.25 -0.09 -0.49
CA GLU A 57 -1.41 1.10 -0.60
C GLU A 57 -2.22 2.39 -0.44
N LEU A 58 -3.40 2.48 -1.05
CA LEU A 58 -4.28 3.63 -0.92
C LEU A 58 -4.93 3.77 0.47
N THR A 59 -5.01 2.68 1.23
CA THR A 59 -5.39 2.72 2.64
C THR A 59 -4.27 3.41 3.43
N SER A 60 -4.62 4.45 4.18
CA SER A 60 -3.64 5.16 5.02
C SER A 60 -2.92 4.19 5.95
N SER A 61 -1.61 4.34 6.06
CA SER A 61 -0.80 3.55 6.99
C SER A 61 -1.20 3.71 8.47
N LEU A 62 -2.01 4.72 8.80
CA LEU A 62 -2.64 4.90 10.12
C LEU A 62 -3.77 3.89 10.37
N HIS A 63 -4.27 3.23 9.32
CA HIS A 63 -5.49 2.41 9.35
C HIS A 63 -5.28 0.99 8.83
N THR A 64 -4.04 0.56 8.58
CA THR A 64 -3.70 -0.82 8.20
C THR A 64 -3.92 -1.77 9.37
N SER A 65 -4.18 -3.05 9.05
CA SER A 65 -4.39 -4.12 10.04
C SER A 65 -3.07 -4.68 10.60
N PHE A 66 -1.95 -4.39 9.94
CA PHE A 66 -0.60 -4.85 10.30
C PHE A 66 0.35 -3.65 10.41
N ILE A 67 1.51 -3.85 11.02
CA ILE A 67 2.54 -2.80 11.17
C ILE A 67 2.97 -2.27 9.82
N GLU A 68 3.19 -3.18 8.86
CA GLU A 68 3.52 -2.84 7.49
C GLU A 68 2.53 -3.50 6.53
N ARG A 69 2.44 -2.98 5.32
CA ARG A 69 1.60 -3.48 4.24
C ARG A 69 2.12 -4.82 3.70
N ALA A 70 1.37 -5.46 2.81
CA ALA A 70 1.76 -6.69 2.13
C ALA A 70 3.06 -6.49 1.34
N ALA A 71 3.82 -7.58 1.18
CA ALA A 71 5.17 -7.57 0.63
C ALA A 71 5.25 -6.89 -0.75
N PHE A 72 4.25 -7.08 -1.61
CA PHE A 72 4.25 -6.52 -2.96
C PHE A 72 4.24 -4.99 -2.98
N THR A 73 3.63 -4.32 -1.99
CA THR A 73 3.59 -2.84 -1.95
C THR A 73 4.97 -2.22 -1.72
N ASP A 74 5.81 -2.86 -0.88
CA ASP A 74 7.21 -2.45 -0.66
C ASP A 74 8.11 -2.89 -1.83
N ALA A 75 7.85 -4.07 -2.41
CA ALA A 75 8.67 -4.63 -3.47
C ALA A 75 8.53 -3.87 -4.79
N PHE A 76 7.31 -3.57 -5.21
CA PHE A 76 7.01 -2.87 -6.46
C PHE A 76 6.95 -1.34 -6.30
N ASP A 77 7.26 -0.85 -5.10
CA ASP A 77 7.48 0.56 -4.82
C ASP A 77 6.30 1.46 -5.19
N LEU A 78 5.09 1.04 -4.76
CA LEU A 78 3.85 1.76 -4.99
C LEU A 78 3.86 3.08 -4.20
N ARG A 79 4.48 4.13 -4.74
CA ARG A 79 4.70 5.40 -4.06
C ARG A 79 3.79 6.52 -4.56
N ARG A 80 3.91 7.63 -3.86
CA ARG A 80 3.42 8.93 -4.32
C ARG A 80 4.25 9.44 -5.48
N LYS A 81 3.57 10.03 -6.45
CA LYS A 81 4.17 10.60 -7.65
C LYS A 81 3.60 12.00 -7.89
N LEU A 82 4.37 12.85 -8.54
CA LEU A 82 3.91 14.15 -9.02
C LEU A 82 3.06 13.95 -10.28
N GLY A 83 1.89 14.56 -10.34
CA GLY A 83 1.03 14.35 -11.51
C GLY A 83 -0.25 15.17 -11.51
N VAL A 84 -1.06 14.86 -12.51
CA VAL A 84 -2.43 15.37 -12.67
C VAL A 84 -3.36 14.18 -12.78
N SER A 85 -4.39 14.16 -11.96
CA SER A 85 -5.33 13.04 -11.92
C SER A 85 -6.77 13.49 -11.80
N ALA A 86 -7.68 12.59 -12.19
CA ALA A 86 -9.10 12.77 -12.01
C ALA A 86 -9.73 11.53 -11.35
N THR A 87 -10.65 11.76 -10.44
CA THR A 87 -11.47 10.74 -9.80
C THR A 87 -12.95 11.04 -10.09
N TYR A 88 -13.66 10.09 -10.68
CA TYR A 88 -15.10 10.08 -10.77
C TYR A 88 -15.65 9.15 -9.70
N SER A 89 -16.55 9.66 -8.83
CA SER A 89 -17.16 8.87 -7.76
C SER A 89 -18.64 9.15 -7.68
N LYS A 90 -19.45 8.17 -8.07
CA LYS A 90 -20.93 8.26 -8.00
C LYS A 90 -21.53 6.92 -7.65
N ASP A 91 -22.46 6.91 -6.69
CA ASP A 91 -23.13 5.72 -6.19
C ASP A 91 -22.13 4.65 -5.73
N ALA A 92 -22.15 3.48 -6.37
CA ALA A 92 -21.25 2.37 -6.08
C ALA A 92 -20.00 2.34 -7.00
N LEU A 93 -19.82 3.32 -7.88
CA LEU A 93 -18.74 3.33 -8.86
C LEU A 93 -17.69 4.38 -8.51
N LEU A 94 -16.42 3.98 -8.55
CA LEU A 94 -15.25 4.85 -8.47
C LEU A 94 -14.36 4.55 -9.68
N ILE A 95 -13.99 5.57 -10.45
CA ILE A 95 -13.03 5.50 -11.53
C ILE A 95 -11.97 6.57 -11.29
N GLN A 96 -10.72 6.19 -11.35
CA GLN A 96 -9.57 7.05 -11.11
C GLN A 96 -8.61 6.90 -12.29
N GLY A 97 -8.01 8.00 -12.72
CA GLY A 97 -6.98 7.98 -13.76
C GLY A 97 -6.11 9.20 -13.67
N GLY A 98 -4.86 9.08 -14.10
CA GLY A 98 -3.92 10.18 -14.04
C GLY A 98 -2.65 9.95 -14.84
N PHE A 99 -1.98 11.06 -15.10
CA PHE A 99 -0.64 11.12 -15.66
C PHE A 99 0.32 11.52 -14.55
N PHE A 100 1.39 10.75 -14.40
CA PHE A 100 2.35 10.92 -13.35
C PHE A 100 3.78 10.97 -13.90
N THR A 101 4.67 11.60 -13.14
CA THR A 101 6.11 11.54 -13.31
C THR A 101 6.73 11.00 -12.01
N ASP A 102 7.98 11.28 -11.75
CA ASP A 102 8.66 10.85 -10.54
C ASP A 102 8.13 11.54 -9.26
N ASN A 103 8.67 11.16 -8.13
CA ASN A 103 8.45 11.87 -6.89
C ASN A 103 9.10 13.25 -6.95
N ILE A 104 8.51 14.25 -6.34
CA ILE A 104 9.02 15.64 -6.31
C ILE A 104 10.47 15.74 -5.75
N GLU A 105 10.90 14.76 -4.98
CA GLU A 105 12.27 14.69 -4.44
C GLU A 105 13.25 13.93 -5.35
N ASP A 106 12.75 13.30 -6.41
CA ASP A 106 13.54 12.47 -7.33
C ASP A 106 13.05 12.72 -8.77
N THR A 107 13.36 13.90 -9.29
CA THR A 107 12.90 14.37 -10.60
C THR A 107 13.97 14.23 -11.69
N ALA A 108 15.05 13.49 -11.41
CA ALA A 108 16.16 13.35 -12.35
C ALA A 108 15.93 12.29 -13.43
N ASP A 109 15.00 11.37 -13.21
CA ASP A 109 14.84 10.16 -14.06
C ASP A 109 13.95 10.39 -15.29
N ASP A 110 13.21 11.51 -15.36
CA ASP A 110 12.30 11.88 -16.46
C ASP A 110 11.21 10.81 -16.77
N ASN A 111 10.82 10.01 -15.78
CA ASN A 111 9.82 8.97 -15.93
C ASN A 111 8.43 9.55 -16.24
N ARG A 112 7.65 8.82 -17.05
CA ARG A 112 6.29 9.21 -17.43
C ARG A 112 5.34 8.04 -17.30
N GLY A 113 4.33 8.19 -16.45
CA GLY A 113 3.42 7.12 -16.14
C GLY A 113 1.95 7.48 -16.35
N VAL A 114 1.17 6.43 -16.52
CA VAL A 114 -0.31 6.48 -16.56
C VAL A 114 -0.85 5.48 -15.56
N ASP A 115 -1.75 5.92 -14.72
CA ASP A 115 -2.51 5.06 -13.81
C ASP A 115 -3.98 5.08 -14.14
N ILE A 116 -4.62 3.92 -14.08
CA ILE A 116 -6.08 3.77 -14.14
C ILE A 116 -6.49 2.79 -13.05
N ARG A 117 -7.53 3.13 -12.29
CA ARG A 117 -8.16 2.23 -11.32
C ARG A 117 -9.67 2.35 -11.39
N ALA A 118 -10.37 1.23 -11.39
CA ALA A 118 -11.83 1.18 -11.32
C ALA A 118 -12.26 0.29 -10.16
N VAL A 119 -13.25 0.75 -9.39
CA VAL A 119 -13.79 0.03 -8.24
C VAL A 119 -15.31 0.05 -8.28
N TYR A 120 -15.91 -1.13 -8.15
CA TYR A 120 -17.32 -1.30 -7.88
C TYR A 120 -17.52 -1.66 -6.41
N MET A 121 -18.22 -0.81 -5.66
CA MET A 121 -18.32 -0.88 -4.20
C MET A 121 -19.78 -0.85 -3.69
N PRO A 122 -20.63 -1.82 -4.12
CA PRO A 122 -22.04 -1.83 -3.73
C PRO A 122 -22.20 -2.16 -2.25
N LYS A 123 -23.26 -1.61 -1.65
CA LYS A 123 -23.70 -1.96 -0.31
C LYS A 123 -25.00 -2.73 -0.39
N THR A 124 -25.00 -3.98 0.06
CA THR A 124 -26.18 -4.86 0.07
C THR A 124 -26.57 -5.18 1.52
N GLY A 125 -27.61 -4.56 2.01
CA GLY A 125 -28.00 -4.64 3.42
C GLY A 125 -26.89 -4.12 4.34
N ALA A 126 -26.38 -4.96 5.23
CA ALA A 126 -25.30 -4.64 6.15
C ALA A 126 -23.89 -4.94 5.58
N THR A 127 -23.81 -5.40 4.34
CA THR A 127 -22.53 -5.81 3.72
C THR A 127 -22.05 -4.76 2.74
N GLN A 128 -20.84 -4.25 2.95
CA GLN A 128 -20.09 -3.45 1.98
C GLN A 128 -19.20 -4.39 1.18
N TRP A 129 -19.33 -4.34 -0.13
CA TRP A 129 -18.47 -5.04 -1.09
C TRP A 129 -17.48 -4.07 -1.72
N HIS A 130 -16.39 -4.59 -2.19
CA HIS A 130 -15.39 -3.91 -2.99
C HIS A 130 -14.83 -4.89 -4.00
N ILE A 131 -14.87 -4.54 -5.27
CA ILE A 131 -14.28 -5.29 -6.38
C ILE A 131 -13.61 -4.24 -7.27
N GLY A 132 -12.32 -4.35 -7.49
CA GLY A 132 -11.58 -3.36 -8.27
C GLY A 132 -10.39 -3.97 -9.01
N GLY A 133 -9.83 -3.13 -9.85
CA GLY A 133 -8.60 -3.43 -10.56
C GLY A 133 -7.89 -2.15 -10.95
N SER A 134 -6.59 -2.25 -11.18
CA SER A 134 -5.72 -1.16 -11.56
C SER A 134 -4.79 -1.55 -12.69
N PHE A 135 -4.42 -0.57 -13.48
CA PHE A 135 -3.41 -0.63 -14.51
C PHE A 135 -2.42 0.51 -14.27
N HIS A 136 -1.14 0.22 -14.38
CA HIS A 136 -0.07 1.20 -14.34
C HIS A 136 0.90 0.94 -15.48
N TYR A 137 1.31 1.98 -16.16
CA TYR A 137 2.40 1.99 -17.15
C TYR A 137 3.37 3.10 -16.78
N ASN A 138 4.66 2.82 -16.86
CA ASN A 138 5.73 3.77 -16.58
C ASN A 138 6.82 3.64 -17.65
N ASP A 139 7.01 4.68 -18.44
CA ASP A 139 8.14 4.85 -19.36
C ASP A 139 9.32 5.41 -18.55
N LEU A 140 10.43 4.71 -18.57
CA LEU A 140 11.66 5.05 -17.86
C LEU A 140 12.50 5.95 -18.78
N GLY A 141 12.37 7.24 -18.63
CA GLY A 141 12.85 8.26 -19.56
C GLY A 141 14.36 8.29 -19.88
N GLN A 142 15.21 7.52 -19.15
CA GLN A 142 16.64 7.52 -19.34
C GLN A 142 17.11 6.25 -20.08
N PRO A 143 18.09 6.35 -21.03
CA PRO A 143 18.60 5.19 -21.78
C PRO A 143 19.28 4.11 -20.93
N ASP A 144 19.81 4.48 -19.77
CA ASP A 144 20.47 3.59 -18.79
C ASP A 144 19.60 3.36 -17.54
N ALA A 145 18.30 3.57 -17.65
CA ALA A 145 17.37 3.36 -16.57
C ALA A 145 17.40 1.92 -16.05
N THR A 146 17.19 1.79 -14.77
CA THR A 146 17.14 0.48 -14.11
C THR A 146 16.00 0.43 -13.10
N VAL A 147 15.35 -0.72 -13.03
CA VAL A 147 14.39 -1.04 -11.97
C VAL A 147 14.99 -2.03 -10.98
N ARG A 148 14.46 -2.08 -9.78
CA ARG A 148 14.89 -3.02 -8.75
C ARG A 148 13.77 -3.32 -7.79
N TYR A 149 13.36 -4.58 -7.71
CA TYR A 149 12.31 -5.04 -6.81
C TYR A 149 12.91 -5.77 -5.61
N ARG A 150 12.51 -5.35 -4.42
CA ARG A 150 13.06 -5.89 -3.17
C ARG A 150 12.15 -5.56 -1.99
N GLN A 151 12.13 -6.39 -0.96
CA GLN A 151 11.23 -6.23 0.17
C GLN A 151 11.95 -6.43 1.52
N ARG A 152 11.57 -5.66 2.53
CA ARG A 152 11.98 -5.82 3.92
C ARG A 152 11.15 -6.91 4.61
N PRO A 153 11.72 -7.66 5.58
CA PRO A 153 11.00 -8.72 6.29
C PRO A 153 9.99 -8.13 7.28
N LEU A 154 8.79 -7.73 6.85
CA LEU A 154 7.67 -7.17 7.62
C LEU A 154 7.99 -5.87 8.39
N VAL A 155 9.21 -5.68 8.86
CA VAL A 155 9.60 -4.50 9.65
C VAL A 155 10.63 -3.65 8.90
N HIS A 156 10.41 -2.34 8.89
CA HIS A 156 11.28 -1.37 8.21
C HIS A 156 12.36 -0.79 9.16
N PHE A 157 12.73 -1.49 10.21
CA PHE A 157 13.86 -1.17 11.09
C PHE A 157 15.19 -1.75 10.61
N THR A 158 15.15 -2.61 9.59
CA THR A 158 16.33 -3.20 8.98
C THR A 158 16.49 -2.77 7.53
N GLU A 159 17.72 -2.58 7.09
CA GLU A 159 18.06 -2.39 5.68
C GLU A 159 18.29 -3.72 4.94
N LYS A 160 18.17 -4.85 5.64
CA LYS A 160 18.30 -6.17 5.01
C LYS A 160 17.12 -6.45 4.08
N ARG A 161 17.43 -7.00 2.93
CA ARG A 161 16.48 -7.48 1.93
C ARG A 161 16.79 -8.94 1.68
N PHE A 162 15.90 -9.82 2.12
CA PHE A 162 16.07 -11.26 1.90
C PHE A 162 15.70 -11.67 0.49
N ILE A 163 14.86 -10.88 -0.18
CA ILE A 163 14.54 -11.01 -1.60
C ILE A 163 14.86 -9.71 -2.32
N ASP A 164 15.49 -9.81 -3.52
CA ASP A 164 16.03 -8.67 -4.24
C ASP A 164 16.44 -9.07 -5.68
N THR A 165 15.80 -8.53 -6.70
CA THR A 165 16.11 -8.79 -8.12
C THR A 165 17.49 -8.25 -8.54
N ARG A 166 18.12 -7.39 -7.74
CA ARG A 166 19.19 -6.51 -8.17
C ARG A 166 18.66 -5.51 -9.22
N ARG A 167 19.57 -4.73 -9.80
CA ARG A 167 19.20 -3.77 -10.85
C ARG A 167 19.00 -4.50 -12.17
N ILE A 168 17.87 -4.22 -12.82
CA ILE A 168 17.49 -4.73 -14.14
C ILE A 168 17.47 -3.52 -15.06
N ALA A 169 18.25 -3.52 -16.13
CA ALA A 169 18.22 -2.48 -17.15
C ALA A 169 16.89 -2.57 -17.92
N ALA A 170 16.10 -1.51 -17.90
CA ALA A 170 14.72 -1.52 -18.40
C ALA A 170 14.36 -0.23 -19.14
N GLN A 171 13.38 -0.33 -20.04
CA GLN A 171 12.79 0.80 -20.77
C GLN A 171 11.44 1.19 -20.18
N SER A 172 10.66 0.21 -19.75
CA SER A 172 9.32 0.47 -19.21
C SER A 172 8.90 -0.58 -18.17
N GLU A 173 7.90 -0.24 -17.40
CA GLU A 173 7.20 -1.11 -16.46
C GLU A 173 5.71 -1.09 -16.73
N THR A 174 5.07 -2.25 -16.64
CA THR A 174 3.61 -2.37 -16.69
C THR A 174 3.13 -3.16 -15.50
N SER A 175 2.15 -2.65 -14.78
CA SER A 175 1.56 -3.35 -13.65
C SER A 175 0.06 -3.55 -13.82
N LEU A 176 -0.42 -4.71 -13.36
CA LEU A 176 -1.83 -5.05 -13.29
C LEU A 176 -2.18 -5.41 -11.85
N GLY A 177 -3.18 -4.77 -11.28
CA GLY A 177 -3.70 -5.05 -9.95
C GLY A 177 -5.14 -5.54 -9.99
N MET A 178 -5.46 -6.53 -9.15
CA MET A 178 -6.83 -6.95 -8.85
C MET A 178 -7.04 -6.88 -7.34
N GLU A 179 -8.20 -6.35 -6.92
CA GLU A 179 -8.49 -6.14 -5.52
C GLU A 179 -9.93 -6.46 -5.19
N THR A 180 -10.16 -7.07 -4.04
CA THR A 180 -11.50 -7.32 -3.51
C THR A 180 -11.52 -7.19 -2.00
N ALA A 181 -12.64 -6.71 -1.45
CA ALA A 181 -12.85 -6.70 -0.02
C ALA A 181 -14.32 -6.79 0.34
N VAL A 182 -14.58 -7.21 1.57
CA VAL A 182 -15.90 -7.28 2.17
C VAL A 182 -15.85 -6.81 3.62
N VAL A 183 -16.85 -6.03 4.02
CA VAL A 183 -17.09 -5.68 5.42
C VAL A 183 -18.53 -6.02 5.78
N ARG A 184 -18.72 -6.84 6.82
CA ARG A 184 -20.04 -7.20 7.34
C ARG A 184 -20.05 -7.27 8.87
N GLY A 185 -20.68 -6.29 9.49
CA GLY A 185 -20.69 -6.20 10.95
C GLY A 185 -19.29 -6.16 11.53
N ARG A 186 -18.93 -7.12 12.37
CA ARG A 186 -17.60 -7.21 13.00
C ARG A 186 -16.53 -7.86 12.12
N PHE A 187 -16.90 -8.45 11.00
CA PHE A 187 -16.01 -9.17 10.12
C PHE A 187 -15.60 -8.34 8.91
N HIS A 188 -14.36 -8.49 8.47
CA HIS A 188 -13.87 -7.98 7.20
C HIS A 188 -12.86 -8.94 6.60
N ALA A 189 -12.73 -8.88 5.29
CA ALA A 189 -11.67 -9.56 4.55
C ALA A 189 -11.28 -8.71 3.34
N ALA A 190 -10.05 -8.89 2.87
CA ALA A 190 -9.54 -8.32 1.65
C ALA A 190 -8.58 -9.29 0.97
N ALA A 191 -8.51 -9.23 -0.35
CA ALA A 191 -7.53 -9.97 -1.14
C ALA A 191 -7.06 -9.10 -2.31
N GLU A 192 -5.75 -9.13 -2.59
CA GLU A 192 -5.14 -8.43 -3.70
C GLU A 192 -4.14 -9.34 -4.42
N GLY A 193 -4.10 -9.22 -5.75
CA GLY A 193 -3.07 -9.80 -6.61
C GLY A 193 -2.49 -8.72 -7.50
N TYR A 194 -1.17 -8.70 -7.66
CA TYR A 194 -0.43 -7.68 -8.36
C TYR A 194 0.66 -8.30 -9.23
N TRP A 195 0.63 -8.00 -10.51
CA TRP A 195 1.60 -8.46 -11.51
C TRP A 195 2.42 -7.28 -11.99
N GLN A 196 3.74 -7.45 -12.02
CA GLN A 196 4.71 -6.46 -12.44
C GLN A 196 5.52 -7.00 -13.61
N PHE A 197 5.38 -6.39 -14.77
CA PHE A 197 6.10 -6.74 -16.00
C PHE A 197 7.16 -5.67 -16.29
N VAL A 198 8.29 -6.09 -16.79
CA VAL A 198 9.42 -5.20 -17.12
C VAL A 198 9.84 -5.44 -18.56
N ASP A 199 9.89 -4.38 -19.35
CA ASP A 199 10.46 -4.38 -20.68
C ASP A 199 11.96 -4.06 -20.57
N VAL A 200 12.81 -5.09 -20.79
CA VAL A 200 14.25 -4.97 -20.59
C VAL A 200 14.97 -4.44 -21.83
N THR A 201 16.05 -3.68 -21.63
CA THR A 201 16.84 -3.12 -22.73
C THR A 201 17.71 -4.14 -23.46
N SER A 202 17.83 -5.35 -22.91
CA SER A 202 18.65 -6.44 -23.47
C SER A 202 17.84 -7.34 -24.38
N THR A 203 18.50 -8.28 -25.07
CA THR A 203 17.87 -9.35 -25.85
C THR A 203 17.37 -10.52 -24.97
N ALA A 204 17.40 -10.38 -23.65
CA ALA A 204 16.82 -11.33 -22.71
C ALA A 204 15.27 -11.28 -22.74
N ASN A 205 14.63 -12.33 -22.22
CA ASN A 205 13.17 -12.32 -22.08
C ASN A 205 12.75 -11.32 -21.01
N ASP A 206 11.65 -10.65 -21.26
CA ASP A 206 11.03 -9.73 -20.32
C ASP A 206 10.50 -10.47 -19.09
N PRO A 207 10.93 -10.09 -17.87
CA PRO A 207 10.46 -10.75 -16.65
C PRO A 207 9.09 -10.25 -16.20
N GLY A 208 8.31 -11.16 -15.62
CA GLY A 208 7.05 -10.89 -14.95
C GLY A 208 7.07 -11.39 -13.52
N PHE A 209 6.86 -10.51 -12.55
CA PHE A 209 6.84 -10.81 -11.13
C PHE A 209 5.41 -10.78 -10.59
N PHE A 210 5.17 -11.50 -9.50
CA PHE A 210 3.87 -11.56 -8.87
C PHE A 210 3.97 -11.36 -7.36
N GLY A 211 3.02 -10.58 -6.82
CA GLY A 211 2.78 -10.48 -5.40
C GLY A 211 1.30 -10.42 -5.07
N GLY A 212 0.91 -10.93 -3.91
CA GLY A 212 -0.48 -10.89 -3.50
C GLY A 212 -0.65 -11.14 -2.01
N SER A 213 -1.83 -10.80 -1.51
CA SER A 213 -2.18 -11.00 -0.10
C SER A 213 -3.66 -11.35 0.07
N VAL A 214 -3.93 -12.08 1.14
CA VAL A 214 -5.29 -12.33 1.63
C VAL A 214 -5.32 -12.02 3.12
N GLU A 215 -6.21 -11.13 3.52
CA GLU A 215 -6.40 -10.70 4.90
C GLU A 215 -7.82 -11.00 5.36
N ALA A 216 -7.97 -11.41 6.62
CA ALA A 216 -9.25 -11.49 7.30
C ALA A 216 -9.13 -10.96 8.73
N GLY A 217 -10.18 -10.33 9.23
CA GLY A 217 -10.20 -9.79 10.58
C GLY A 217 -11.57 -9.77 11.22
N VAL A 218 -11.55 -9.72 12.55
CA VAL A 218 -12.75 -9.67 13.37
C VAL A 218 -12.56 -8.68 14.52
N PHE A 219 -13.57 -7.86 14.75
CA PHE A 219 -13.64 -7.04 15.95
C PHE A 219 -14.16 -7.88 17.11
N LEU A 220 -13.39 -7.97 18.19
CA LEU A 220 -13.78 -8.64 19.43
C LEU A 220 -14.79 -7.79 20.21
N THR A 221 -14.85 -6.50 19.93
CA THR A 221 -15.84 -5.52 20.39
C THR A 221 -16.97 -5.36 19.36
N LYS A 222 -17.95 -4.47 19.65
CA LYS A 222 -19.09 -4.21 18.76
C LYS A 222 -18.79 -3.18 17.65
N ASP A 223 -17.53 -3.10 17.22
CA ASP A 223 -17.07 -2.19 16.19
C ASP A 223 -17.04 -2.86 14.82
N SER A 224 -16.78 -2.08 13.78
CA SER A 224 -16.70 -2.54 12.38
C SER A 224 -15.57 -1.82 11.66
N ARG A 225 -15.03 -2.47 10.64
CA ARG A 225 -14.05 -1.86 9.73
C ARG A 225 -14.72 -0.72 8.96
N THR A 226 -14.12 0.46 8.99
CA THR A 226 -14.62 1.60 8.24
C THR A 226 -14.13 1.52 6.79
N TYR A 227 -15.05 1.78 5.85
CA TYR A 227 -14.77 1.80 4.41
C TYR A 227 -15.34 3.08 3.81
N LYS A 228 -14.55 3.79 2.99
CA LYS A 228 -14.95 5.06 2.37
C LYS A 228 -14.18 5.31 1.08
N LYS A 229 -14.86 5.73 0.03
CA LYS A 229 -14.26 6.14 -1.25
C LYS A 229 -13.22 5.12 -1.79
N GLY A 230 -13.60 3.82 -1.83
CA GLY A 230 -12.75 2.79 -2.43
C GLY A 230 -11.56 2.33 -1.57
N LYS A 231 -11.52 2.62 -0.27
CA LYS A 231 -10.45 2.20 0.64
C LYS A 231 -10.93 2.07 2.09
N PHE A 232 -10.14 1.40 2.93
CA PHE A 232 -10.39 1.37 4.37
C PHE A 232 -10.03 2.71 5.01
N ASP A 233 -10.72 3.04 6.10
CA ASP A 233 -10.58 4.33 6.78
C ASP A 233 -10.54 4.14 8.30
N ARG A 234 -10.45 5.25 9.02
CA ARG A 234 -10.36 5.33 10.48
C ARG A 234 -11.52 4.62 11.18
N VAL A 235 -11.19 3.63 11.99
CA VAL A 235 -12.15 3.04 12.94
C VAL A 235 -12.30 3.96 14.15
N LYS A 236 -13.53 4.37 14.42
CA LYS A 236 -13.89 5.13 15.63
C LYS A 236 -14.59 4.16 16.59
N PRO A 237 -14.02 3.88 17.78
CA PRO A 237 -14.63 2.96 18.75
C PRO A 237 -16.03 3.42 19.15
N ASN A 238 -16.99 2.50 19.15
CA ASN A 238 -18.37 2.78 19.61
C ASN A 238 -18.43 3.13 21.11
N ALA A 239 -17.54 2.52 21.90
CA ALA A 239 -17.40 2.75 23.33
C ALA A 239 -15.93 3.05 23.69
N PRO A 240 -15.45 4.30 23.44
CA PRO A 240 -14.06 4.65 23.66
C PRO A 240 -13.68 4.68 25.14
N LEU A 241 -12.40 4.47 25.43
CA LEU A 241 -11.84 4.58 26.78
C LEU A 241 -12.08 6.01 27.31
N GLY A 242 -12.43 6.12 28.58
CA GLY A 242 -12.77 7.39 29.22
C GLY A 242 -14.23 7.83 29.00
N LYS A 243 -15.02 7.08 28.19
CA LYS A 243 -16.48 7.29 27.98
C LYS A 243 -17.28 6.02 28.27
N GLY A 244 -16.88 5.27 29.31
CA GLY A 244 -17.58 4.06 29.75
C GLY A 244 -17.27 2.80 28.95
N GLY A 245 -16.29 2.81 28.07
CA GLY A 245 -15.87 1.66 27.28
C GLY A 245 -14.39 1.36 27.38
N ILE A 246 -13.96 0.30 26.70
CA ILE A 246 -12.55 -0.13 26.61
C ILE A 246 -11.90 0.26 25.28
N GLY A 247 -12.62 0.92 24.37
CA GLY A 247 -12.17 1.11 23.02
C GLY A 247 -12.53 -0.06 22.10
N SER A 248 -11.89 -0.13 20.94
CA SER A 248 -12.07 -1.16 19.94
C SER A 248 -10.92 -2.16 19.98
N VAL A 249 -11.21 -3.47 19.96
CA VAL A 249 -10.23 -4.55 19.88
C VAL A 249 -10.48 -5.35 18.61
N GLN A 250 -9.45 -5.55 17.79
CA GLN A 250 -9.51 -6.23 16.50
C GLN A 250 -8.40 -7.26 16.41
N PHE A 251 -8.73 -8.46 15.95
CA PHE A 251 -7.79 -9.53 15.62
C PHE A 251 -7.78 -9.73 14.10
N ASN A 252 -6.59 -9.89 13.51
CA ASN A 252 -6.44 -10.09 12.08
C ASN A 252 -5.43 -11.20 11.79
N VAL A 253 -5.64 -11.87 10.66
CA VAL A 253 -4.68 -12.79 10.04
C VAL A 253 -4.45 -12.39 8.60
N ARG A 254 -3.22 -12.59 8.09
CA ARG A 254 -2.86 -12.36 6.68
C ARG A 254 -1.91 -13.44 6.19
N TYR A 255 -2.14 -13.88 4.98
CA TYR A 255 -1.16 -14.55 4.14
C TYR A 255 -0.71 -13.57 3.07
N ASP A 256 0.58 -13.44 2.82
CA ASP A 256 1.11 -12.78 1.64
C ASP A 256 2.14 -13.64 0.90
N HIS A 257 2.24 -13.42 -0.39
CA HIS A 257 3.16 -14.09 -1.28
C HIS A 257 3.83 -13.08 -2.20
N LEU A 258 5.12 -13.26 -2.44
CA LEU A 258 5.89 -12.48 -3.40
C LEU A 258 6.86 -13.40 -4.11
N ASP A 259 6.81 -13.39 -5.46
CA ASP A 259 7.71 -14.14 -6.34
C ASP A 259 8.46 -13.15 -7.25
N LEU A 260 9.77 -13.06 -7.07
CA LEU A 260 10.67 -12.23 -7.86
C LEU A 260 11.63 -13.08 -8.71
N ASN A 261 11.25 -14.32 -9.03
CA ASN A 261 12.01 -15.22 -9.89
C ASN A 261 11.31 -15.35 -11.24
N ASP A 262 11.92 -14.83 -12.30
CA ASP A 262 11.46 -15.02 -13.68
C ASP A 262 12.56 -14.67 -14.69
N ALA A 263 12.48 -15.24 -15.90
CA ALA A 263 13.34 -14.94 -17.06
C ALA A 263 14.86 -14.95 -16.73
N GLY A 264 15.29 -15.86 -15.86
CA GLY A 264 16.68 -15.97 -15.43
C GLY A 264 17.08 -15.04 -14.28
N ILE A 265 16.18 -14.19 -13.80
CA ILE A 265 16.36 -13.39 -12.60
C ILE A 265 16.00 -14.25 -11.38
N LEU A 266 16.89 -14.32 -10.40
CA LEU A 266 16.70 -14.99 -9.13
C LEU A 266 16.59 -13.94 -8.01
N GLY A 267 15.45 -13.27 -7.92
CA GLY A 267 15.18 -12.25 -6.88
C GLY A 267 14.71 -12.85 -5.56
N GLY A 268 14.36 -14.16 -5.56
CA GLY A 268 13.84 -14.91 -4.43
C GLY A 268 12.32 -14.86 -4.31
N LYS A 269 11.79 -15.77 -3.47
CA LYS A 269 10.37 -15.88 -3.15
C LYS A 269 10.15 -15.77 -1.65
N GLN A 270 8.98 -15.23 -1.28
CA GLN A 270 8.52 -15.12 0.10
C GLN A 270 7.09 -15.62 0.22
N ALA A 271 6.81 -16.46 1.22
CA ALA A 271 5.48 -16.72 1.73
C ALA A 271 5.42 -16.28 3.20
N GLY A 272 4.48 -15.39 3.53
CA GLY A 272 4.35 -14.81 4.87
C GLY A 272 3.01 -15.16 5.52
N TYR A 273 3.04 -15.55 6.79
CA TYR A 273 1.87 -15.81 7.63
C TYR A 273 1.90 -14.87 8.82
N PHE A 274 0.86 -14.06 8.97
CA PHE A 274 0.86 -13.00 9.97
C PHE A 274 -0.40 -13.05 10.83
N ALA A 275 -0.24 -12.66 12.09
CA ALA A 275 -1.32 -12.37 13.00
C ALA A 275 -1.10 -11.00 13.67
N SER A 276 -2.16 -10.25 13.89
CA SER A 276 -2.10 -8.99 14.62
C SER A 276 -3.26 -8.83 15.60
N LEU A 277 -2.97 -8.17 16.71
CA LEU A 277 -3.94 -7.72 17.67
C LEU A 277 -3.85 -6.20 17.78
N ILE A 278 -4.93 -5.52 17.51
CA ILE A 278 -5.05 -4.06 17.54
C ILE A 278 -5.98 -3.67 18.67
N TRP A 279 -5.51 -2.78 19.55
CA TRP A 279 -6.34 -2.08 20.50
C TRP A 279 -6.36 -0.60 20.18
N LYS A 280 -7.55 -0.06 19.95
CA LYS A 280 -7.81 1.38 19.76
C LYS A 280 -8.58 1.92 20.96
N PRO A 281 -7.91 2.45 21.98
CA PRO A 281 -8.57 3.09 23.13
C PRO A 281 -9.51 4.22 22.69
N THR A 282 -9.07 5.03 21.72
CA THR A 282 -9.81 6.15 21.17
C THR A 282 -9.75 6.13 19.63
N ALA A 283 -10.40 7.09 18.97
CA ALA A 283 -10.27 7.25 17.52
C ALA A 283 -8.85 7.65 17.07
N TYR A 284 -8.04 8.19 17.97
CA TYR A 284 -6.74 8.82 17.69
C TYR A 284 -5.54 8.09 18.30
N THR A 285 -5.78 7.01 19.02
CA THR A 285 -4.72 6.21 19.66
C THR A 285 -4.85 4.75 19.26
N LEU A 286 -3.71 4.09 19.06
CA LEU A 286 -3.65 2.68 18.69
C LEU A 286 -2.42 2.03 19.33
N LEU A 287 -2.62 0.82 19.87
CA LEU A 287 -1.56 -0.13 20.17
C LEU A 287 -1.77 -1.37 19.30
N LEU A 288 -0.72 -1.85 18.67
CA LEU A 288 -0.75 -3.03 17.80
C LEU A 288 0.43 -3.93 18.11
N VAL A 289 0.15 -5.22 18.26
CA VAL A 289 1.16 -6.28 18.31
C VAL A 289 0.99 -7.12 17.05
N ASN A 290 2.09 -7.45 16.38
CA ASN A 290 2.09 -8.19 15.14
C ASN A 290 3.19 -9.26 15.20
N TYR A 291 2.81 -10.51 14.97
CA TYR A 291 3.72 -11.61 14.72
C TYR A 291 3.64 -12.02 13.26
N GLY A 292 4.76 -12.39 12.68
CA GLY A 292 4.85 -12.93 11.33
C GLY A 292 5.92 -14.00 11.23
N ARG A 293 5.61 -15.08 10.49
CA ARG A 293 6.56 -16.08 10.04
C ARG A 293 6.66 -16.01 8.53
N LEU A 294 7.89 -15.76 8.06
CA LEU A 294 8.20 -15.63 6.65
C LEU A 294 9.07 -16.80 6.22
N HIS A 295 8.64 -17.49 5.19
CA HIS A 295 9.37 -18.55 4.53
C HIS A 295 10.00 -18.01 3.25
N TYR A 296 11.32 -18.06 3.16
CA TYR A 296 12.09 -17.62 2.00
C TYR A 296 12.59 -18.79 1.19
N THR A 297 12.53 -18.66 -0.15
CA THR A 297 13.15 -19.57 -1.12
C THR A 297 14.03 -18.73 -2.06
N ASP A 298 15.23 -19.20 -2.37
CA ASP A 298 16.21 -18.47 -3.18
C ASP A 298 16.57 -17.09 -2.61
N ALA A 299 16.63 -16.97 -1.29
CA ALA A 299 16.91 -15.71 -0.64
C ALA A 299 18.25 -15.11 -1.09
N ALA A 300 18.25 -13.80 -1.31
CA ALA A 300 19.42 -13.04 -1.74
C ALA A 300 20.53 -12.96 -0.67
N ILE A 301 20.20 -13.28 0.59
CA ILE A 301 21.14 -13.35 1.72
C ILE A 301 21.08 -14.78 2.26
N PRO A 302 22.05 -15.66 1.93
CA PRO A 302 22.09 -17.00 2.49
C PRO A 302 22.45 -16.99 3.98
N VAL A 303 22.04 -18.02 4.71
CA VAL A 303 22.53 -18.28 6.08
C VAL A 303 23.98 -18.82 6.08
N ALA A 304 24.57 -18.98 7.27
CA ALA A 304 26.01 -19.27 7.41
C ALA A 304 26.50 -20.55 6.71
N ASP A 305 25.63 -21.53 6.50
CA ASP A 305 25.92 -22.77 5.76
C ASP A 305 25.73 -22.66 4.24
N GLY A 306 25.38 -21.45 3.74
CA GLY A 306 25.12 -21.18 2.33
C GLY A 306 23.69 -21.49 1.88
N ASN A 307 22.81 -21.94 2.78
CA ASN A 307 21.42 -22.21 2.44
C ASN A 307 20.64 -20.92 2.21
N SER A 308 19.92 -20.84 1.08
CA SER A 308 19.06 -19.71 0.69
C SER A 308 17.57 -19.98 0.95
N ASN A 309 17.23 -21.12 1.57
CA ASN A 309 15.86 -21.50 1.93
C ASN A 309 15.75 -21.58 3.46
N TYR A 310 15.04 -20.67 4.07
CA TYR A 310 14.93 -20.59 5.53
C TYR A 310 13.70 -19.79 5.98
N ASP A 311 13.39 -19.92 7.25
CA ASP A 311 12.31 -19.17 7.91
C ASP A 311 12.88 -18.00 8.73
N VAL A 312 12.07 -16.93 8.82
CA VAL A 312 12.34 -15.78 9.68
C VAL A 312 11.09 -15.46 10.49
N ASP A 313 11.21 -15.43 11.79
CA ASP A 313 10.15 -15.00 12.70
C ASP A 313 10.34 -13.52 13.07
N VAL A 314 9.26 -12.77 13.02
CA VAL A 314 9.27 -11.32 13.30
C VAL A 314 8.16 -10.99 14.28
N LEU A 315 8.52 -10.32 15.37
CA LEU A 315 7.59 -9.73 16.32
C LEU A 315 7.73 -8.21 16.28
N GLY A 316 6.64 -7.52 16.13
CA GLY A 316 6.62 -6.07 16.14
C GLY A 316 5.54 -5.49 17.05
N VAL A 317 5.82 -4.33 17.63
CA VAL A 317 4.87 -3.55 18.41
C VAL A 317 4.82 -2.13 17.85
N ARG A 318 3.61 -1.57 17.75
CA ARG A 318 3.37 -0.21 17.29
C ARG A 318 2.49 0.51 18.31
N ALA A 319 2.94 1.68 18.75
CA ALA A 319 2.11 2.66 19.42
C ALA A 319 1.92 3.84 18.44
N GLN A 320 0.71 4.37 18.35
CA GLN A 320 0.36 5.45 17.45
C GLN A 320 -0.53 6.46 18.15
N VAL A 321 -0.24 7.73 17.88
CA VAL A 321 -1.12 8.87 18.17
C VAL A 321 -1.25 9.66 16.87
N ASP A 322 -2.46 10.01 16.49
CA ASP A 322 -2.75 10.85 15.32
C ASP A 322 -3.98 11.73 15.59
N PHE A 323 -4.04 12.89 15.00
CA PHE A 323 -5.09 13.90 15.23
C PHE A 323 -5.45 14.66 13.95
#